data_2e13676fb751e62ca446575b9715a184
#
_entry.id   2e13676fb751e62ca446575b9715a184
#
_cell.length_a   1.000
_cell.length_b   1.000
_cell.length_c   1.000
_cell.angle_alpha   90.00
_cell.angle_beta   90.00
_cell.angle_gamma   90.00
#
_symmetry.space_group_name_H-M   'P 1'
#
loop_
_entity.id
_entity.type
_entity.pdbx_description
1 polymer ?
#
loop_
_entity_poly.entity_id
_entity_poly.type
_entity_poly.pdbx_seq_one_letter_code
_entity_poly.pdbx_strand_id
1 'polypeptide(L)'
;MNTGTTPFYVKPALSPELEALHAKLDTVNAAPLWEVLAKLVLPEPKPAIVPALWRYEQLRPLLMEAGKLLTAKQAERRVLVLENPGIRGASQITGSLYAGLQLILPGEIAPSHRHAASALRFIVESDGGGYTAVDGERTFMHPGDFILTPSWTFHDHGNPGNGPVV
;
A
#
# COMPACT_ATOMS: atom_id res chain seq x y z
N MET A 1 -28.71 16.84 -24.94
CA MET A 1 -28.59 18.30 -24.78
C MET A 1 -27.22 18.54 -24.19
N ASN A 2 -26.36 19.16 -24.96
CA ASN A 2 -24.96 19.38 -24.58
C ASN A 2 -24.93 20.67 -23.72
N THR A 3 -24.95 20.52 -22.39
CA THR A 3 -24.76 21.66 -21.48
C THR A 3 -23.25 21.94 -21.44
N GLY A 4 -22.79 22.69 -22.45
CA GLY A 4 -21.45 23.23 -22.45
C GLY A 4 -21.25 24.17 -21.27
N THR A 5 -20.80 23.65 -20.15
CA THR A 5 -20.26 24.49 -19.09
C THR A 5 -18.94 25.06 -19.60
N THR A 6 -18.96 26.35 -19.91
CA THR A 6 -17.74 27.13 -20.16
C THR A 6 -16.83 26.92 -18.96
N PRO A 7 -15.59 26.46 -19.14
CA PRO A 7 -14.70 26.25 -18.00
C PRO A 7 -14.54 27.58 -17.25
N PHE A 8 -14.70 27.53 -15.93
CA PHE A 8 -14.57 28.69 -15.02
C PHE A 8 -13.19 29.38 -15.14
N TYR A 9 -12.27 28.71 -15.82
CA TYR A 9 -10.88 29.13 -15.94
C TYR A 9 -10.39 28.96 -17.38
N VAL A 10 -9.86 30.03 -17.94
CA VAL A 10 -9.14 30.04 -19.22
C VAL A 10 -7.66 30.21 -18.90
N LYS A 11 -6.86 29.19 -19.27
CA LYS A 11 -5.41 29.26 -19.09
C LYS A 11 -4.86 30.46 -19.87
N PRO A 12 -4.06 31.36 -19.24
CA PRO A 12 -3.46 32.50 -19.97
C PRO A 12 -2.55 31.99 -21.10
N ALA A 13 -2.50 32.73 -22.18
CA ALA A 13 -1.54 32.48 -23.23
C ALA A 13 -0.12 32.73 -22.67
N LEU A 14 0.82 31.86 -23.02
CA LEU A 14 2.20 31.99 -22.59
C LEU A 14 2.84 33.17 -23.34
N SER A 15 3.25 34.22 -22.60
CA SER A 15 4.05 35.33 -23.12
C SER A 15 5.50 35.17 -22.67
N PRO A 16 6.49 35.82 -23.35
CA PRO A 16 7.88 35.79 -22.90
C PRO A 16 8.08 36.28 -21.46
N GLU A 17 7.30 37.24 -21.02
CA GLU A 17 7.35 37.77 -19.64
C GLU A 17 6.82 36.73 -18.65
N LEU A 18 5.79 35.96 -19.02
CA LEU A 18 5.23 34.90 -18.19
C LEU A 18 6.20 33.72 -18.11
N GLU A 19 6.84 33.36 -19.21
CA GLU A 19 7.92 32.35 -19.20
C GLU A 19 9.08 32.76 -18.27
N ALA A 20 9.50 34.04 -18.35
CA ALA A 20 10.55 34.53 -17.48
C ALA A 20 10.13 34.55 -15.99
N LEU A 21 8.85 34.79 -15.71
CA LEU A 21 8.31 34.67 -14.35
C LEU A 21 8.35 33.19 -13.88
N HIS A 22 7.92 32.24 -14.72
CA HIS A 22 7.95 30.83 -14.39
C HIS A 22 9.37 30.35 -14.08
N ALA A 23 10.33 30.75 -14.89
CA ALA A 23 11.75 30.44 -14.63
C ALA A 23 12.24 30.99 -13.28
N LYS A 24 11.79 32.15 -12.85
CA LYS A 24 12.11 32.71 -11.53
C LYS A 24 11.41 31.93 -10.41
N LEU A 25 10.15 31.52 -10.60
CA LEU A 25 9.41 30.73 -9.62
C LEU A 25 10.08 29.36 -9.40
N ASP A 26 10.58 28.73 -10.44
CA ASP A 26 11.31 27.46 -10.35
C ASP A 26 12.56 27.57 -9.45
N THR A 27 13.27 28.70 -9.47
CA THR A 27 14.46 28.90 -8.63
C THR A 27 14.15 28.92 -7.13
N VAL A 28 12.91 29.18 -6.76
CA VAL A 28 12.42 29.24 -5.36
C VAL A 28 11.45 28.10 -5.03
N ASN A 29 11.36 27.07 -5.88
CA ASN A 29 10.47 25.92 -5.74
C ASN A 29 8.99 26.32 -5.61
N ALA A 30 8.55 27.36 -6.33
CA ALA A 30 7.17 27.78 -6.41
C ALA A 30 6.58 27.45 -7.78
N ALA A 31 5.36 26.97 -7.82
CA ALA A 31 4.64 26.69 -9.05
C ALA A 31 3.39 27.59 -9.18
N PRO A 32 3.12 28.15 -10.36
CA PRO A 32 1.96 28.99 -10.56
C PRO A 32 0.69 28.17 -10.60
N LEU A 33 -0.26 28.48 -9.74
CA LEU A 33 -1.53 27.73 -9.65
C LEU A 33 -2.29 27.73 -10.99
N TRP A 34 -2.24 28.83 -11.73
CA TRP A 34 -2.94 28.93 -13.04
C TRP A 34 -2.43 27.94 -14.10
N GLU A 35 -1.23 27.36 -13.94
CA GLU A 35 -0.74 26.30 -14.81
C GLU A 35 -1.33 24.94 -14.48
N VAL A 36 -1.69 24.70 -13.23
CA VAL A 36 -2.10 23.39 -12.72
C VAL A 36 -3.53 23.36 -12.17
N LEU A 37 -4.20 24.49 -12.13
CA LEU A 37 -5.53 24.66 -11.53
C LEU A 37 -6.55 23.63 -12.05
N ALA A 38 -6.62 23.44 -13.35
CA ALA A 38 -7.55 22.50 -13.97
C ALA A 38 -7.28 21.02 -13.62
N LYS A 39 -6.07 20.71 -13.16
CA LYS A 39 -5.69 19.36 -12.67
C LYS A 39 -5.93 19.20 -11.17
N LEU A 40 -5.78 20.30 -10.40
CA LEU A 40 -5.93 20.29 -8.94
C LEU A 40 -7.37 20.48 -8.49
N VAL A 41 -8.14 21.28 -9.21
CA VAL A 41 -9.53 21.62 -8.89
C VAL A 41 -10.41 21.09 -10.02
N LEU A 42 -10.86 19.86 -9.86
CA LEU A 42 -11.76 19.23 -10.81
C LEU A 42 -13.20 19.70 -10.54
N PRO A 43 -14.01 19.93 -11.59
CA PRO A 43 -15.42 20.34 -11.44
C PRO A 43 -16.29 19.23 -10.83
N GLU A 44 -15.84 17.96 -10.96
CA GLU A 44 -16.49 16.78 -10.41
C GLU A 44 -15.46 15.87 -9.75
N PRO A 45 -15.85 15.11 -8.69
CA PRO A 45 -14.97 14.11 -8.10
C PRO A 45 -14.51 13.08 -9.15
N LYS A 46 -13.21 12.90 -9.27
CA LYS A 46 -12.60 11.93 -10.19
C LYS A 46 -11.63 11.03 -9.42
N PRO A 47 -12.12 10.11 -8.56
CA PRO A 47 -11.26 9.24 -7.80
C PRO A 47 -10.46 8.33 -8.74
N ALA A 48 -9.16 8.24 -8.53
CA ALA A 48 -8.32 7.28 -9.25
C ALA A 48 -8.58 5.84 -8.79
N ILE A 49 -9.01 5.67 -7.55
CA ILE A 49 -9.35 4.37 -6.98
C ILE A 49 -10.78 3.96 -7.33
N VAL A 50 -11.00 2.68 -7.52
CA VAL A 50 -12.31 2.08 -7.80
C VAL A 50 -12.67 1.06 -6.72
N PRO A 51 -13.97 0.78 -6.47
CA PRO A 51 -14.36 -0.30 -5.61
C PRO A 51 -13.76 -1.63 -6.08
N ALA A 52 -13.17 -2.38 -5.15
CA ALA A 52 -12.55 -3.67 -5.44
C ALA A 52 -12.79 -4.65 -4.30
N LEU A 53 -12.85 -5.93 -4.62
CA LEU A 53 -12.99 -7.03 -3.69
C LEU A 53 -11.99 -8.12 -4.05
N TRP A 54 -11.19 -8.52 -3.08
CA TRP A 54 -10.26 -9.63 -3.19
C TRP A 54 -10.79 -10.81 -2.36
N ARG A 55 -11.21 -11.86 -3.03
CA ARG A 55 -11.73 -13.06 -2.35
C ARG A 55 -10.59 -13.95 -1.90
N TYR A 56 -10.55 -14.28 -0.62
CA TYR A 56 -9.48 -15.09 -0.05
C TYR A 56 -9.36 -16.47 -0.70
N GLU A 57 -10.49 -17.09 -1.04
CA GLU A 57 -10.54 -18.39 -1.71
C GLU A 57 -9.84 -18.39 -3.07
N GLN A 58 -9.77 -17.23 -3.74
CA GLN A 58 -9.04 -17.04 -5.00
C GLN A 58 -7.57 -16.75 -4.79
N LEU A 59 -7.23 -16.02 -3.73
CA LEU A 59 -5.85 -15.62 -3.44
C LEU A 59 -5.05 -16.70 -2.73
N ARG A 60 -5.67 -17.47 -1.87
CA ARG A 60 -5.01 -18.51 -1.07
C ARG A 60 -4.20 -19.53 -1.92
N PRO A 61 -4.76 -20.11 -2.99
CA PRO A 61 -4.00 -21.02 -3.85
C PRO A 61 -2.74 -20.39 -4.44
N LEU A 62 -2.82 -19.13 -4.88
CA LEU A 62 -1.69 -18.38 -5.45
C LEU A 62 -0.64 -18.07 -4.39
N LEU A 63 -1.08 -17.72 -3.18
CA LEU A 63 -0.19 -17.49 -2.05
C LEU A 63 0.57 -18.78 -1.67
N MET A 64 -0.12 -19.93 -1.63
CA MET A 64 0.49 -21.23 -1.37
C MET A 64 1.44 -21.67 -2.51
N GLU A 65 1.13 -21.34 -3.75
CA GLU A 65 2.00 -21.57 -4.88
C GLU A 65 3.29 -20.74 -4.76
N ALA A 66 3.19 -19.46 -4.40
CA ALA A 66 4.35 -18.63 -4.09
C ALA A 66 5.21 -19.24 -2.97
N GLY A 67 4.56 -19.85 -1.96
CA GLY A 67 5.25 -20.59 -0.90
C GLY A 67 6.08 -21.78 -1.37
N LYS A 68 5.66 -22.45 -2.43
CA LYS A 68 6.41 -23.57 -3.04
C LYS A 68 7.56 -23.10 -3.94
N LEU A 69 7.41 -21.92 -4.56
CA LEU A 69 8.35 -21.40 -5.55
C LEU A 69 9.45 -20.53 -4.93
N LEU A 70 9.18 -19.87 -3.81
CA LEU A 70 10.07 -18.92 -3.18
C LEU A 70 10.31 -19.30 -1.71
N THR A 71 11.55 -19.38 -1.31
CA THR A 71 11.92 -19.50 0.11
C THR A 71 11.70 -18.17 0.84
N ALA A 72 11.54 -18.22 2.17
CA ALA A 72 11.48 -17.02 3.00
C ALA A 72 12.68 -16.09 2.78
N LYS A 73 13.89 -16.67 2.62
CA LYS A 73 15.12 -15.91 2.36
C LYS A 73 15.09 -15.16 1.02
N GLN A 74 14.56 -15.77 -0.05
CA GLN A 74 14.48 -15.15 -1.38
C GLN A 74 13.44 -14.03 -1.43
N ALA A 75 12.32 -14.22 -0.73
CA ALA A 75 11.22 -13.25 -0.72
C ALA A 75 11.40 -12.19 0.37
N GLU A 76 12.34 -12.36 1.31
CA GLU A 76 12.45 -11.63 2.58
C GLU A 76 11.12 -11.68 3.36
N ARG A 77 10.06 -11.25 2.72
CA ARG A 77 8.66 -11.36 3.17
C ARG A 77 7.79 -11.80 2.01
N ARG A 78 7.23 -12.98 2.14
CA ARG A 78 6.34 -13.54 1.11
C ARG A 78 4.95 -12.91 1.25
N VAL A 79 4.72 -11.81 0.53
CA VAL A 79 3.48 -11.03 0.56
C VAL A 79 2.92 -10.90 -0.84
N LEU A 80 1.66 -11.25 -1.02
CA LEU A 80 0.87 -10.83 -2.19
C LEU A 80 0.26 -9.46 -1.89
N VAL A 81 0.75 -8.44 -2.56
CA VAL A 81 0.23 -7.08 -2.42
C VAL A 81 -1.11 -6.97 -3.13
N LEU A 82 -2.11 -6.43 -2.45
CA LEU A 82 -3.40 -6.12 -3.03
C LEU A 82 -3.32 -4.75 -3.71
N GLU A 83 -3.53 -4.72 -5.02
CA GLU A 83 -3.45 -3.47 -5.78
C GLU A 83 -4.83 -3.05 -6.29
N ASN A 84 -5.21 -1.82 -6.01
CA ASN A 84 -6.45 -1.28 -6.54
C ASN A 84 -6.41 -1.25 -8.09
N PRO A 85 -7.45 -1.77 -8.78
CA PRO A 85 -7.45 -1.81 -10.25
C PRO A 85 -7.32 -0.43 -10.91
N GLY A 86 -7.76 0.65 -10.24
CA GLY A 86 -7.66 2.02 -10.74
C GLY A 86 -6.26 2.63 -10.65
N ILE A 87 -5.36 2.05 -9.83
CA ILE A 87 -3.99 2.53 -9.60
C ILE A 87 -2.96 1.38 -9.65
N ARG A 88 -3.10 0.50 -10.62
CA ARG A 88 -2.18 -0.64 -10.82
C ARG A 88 -0.72 -0.18 -10.92
N GLY A 89 0.16 -0.92 -10.25
CA GLY A 89 1.59 -0.59 -10.15
C GLY A 89 1.96 0.35 -9.01
N ALA A 90 0.97 0.90 -8.27
CA ALA A 90 1.23 1.73 -7.10
C ALA A 90 1.48 0.93 -5.81
N SER A 91 1.24 -0.39 -5.82
CA SER A 91 1.30 -1.27 -4.65
C SER A 91 0.42 -0.79 -3.48
N GLN A 92 -0.75 -0.25 -3.80
CA GLN A 92 -1.67 0.37 -2.83
C GLN A 92 -3.12 -0.06 -3.08
N ILE A 93 -3.92 -0.13 -2.01
CA ILE A 93 -5.37 -0.32 -2.09
C ILE A 93 -6.13 1.01 -2.16
N THR A 94 -5.55 2.06 -1.59
CA THR A 94 -6.03 3.45 -1.69
C THR A 94 -4.83 4.38 -1.80
N GLY A 95 -5.03 5.69 -1.89
CA GLY A 95 -3.95 6.67 -1.93
C GLY A 95 -3.06 6.72 -0.67
N SER A 96 -3.46 6.08 0.44
CA SER A 96 -2.74 6.11 1.72
C SER A 96 -2.64 4.76 2.42
N LEU A 97 -3.27 3.71 1.87
CA LEU A 97 -3.29 2.39 2.49
C LEU A 97 -2.64 1.34 1.59
N TYR A 98 -1.75 0.59 2.22
CA TYR A 98 -1.17 -0.65 1.70
C TYR A 98 -1.88 -1.84 2.37
N ALA A 99 -2.13 -2.91 1.63
CA ALA A 99 -2.54 -4.19 2.20
C ALA A 99 -1.99 -5.35 1.38
N GLY A 100 -1.79 -6.47 2.03
CA GLY A 100 -1.33 -7.69 1.39
C GLY A 100 -1.58 -8.90 2.27
N LEU A 101 -1.47 -10.07 1.67
CA LEU A 101 -1.50 -11.36 2.35
C LEU A 101 -0.06 -11.85 2.51
N GLN A 102 0.40 -11.98 3.74
CA GLN A 102 1.71 -12.53 4.09
C GLN A 102 1.58 -14.02 4.42
N LEU A 103 2.46 -14.85 3.85
CA LEU A 103 2.55 -16.26 4.15
C LEU A 103 3.86 -16.56 4.90
N ILE A 104 3.72 -17.26 6.03
CA ILE A 104 4.85 -17.82 6.81
C ILE A 104 4.60 -19.32 6.95
N LEU A 105 5.44 -20.11 6.29
CA LEU A 105 5.37 -21.57 6.35
C LEU A 105 6.02 -22.12 7.64
N PRO A 106 5.72 -23.36 8.03
CA PRO A 106 6.38 -24.01 9.18
C PRO A 106 7.89 -23.88 9.16
N GLY A 107 8.50 -23.49 10.27
CA GLY A 107 9.94 -23.29 10.44
C GLY A 107 10.49 -22.00 9.87
N GLU A 108 9.69 -21.17 9.20
CA GLU A 108 10.14 -19.90 8.63
C GLU A 108 10.15 -18.76 9.65
N ILE A 109 11.08 -17.84 9.45
CA ILE A 109 11.18 -16.58 10.18
C ILE A 109 11.34 -15.45 9.17
N ALA A 110 10.47 -14.44 9.24
CA ALA A 110 10.65 -13.16 8.59
C ALA A 110 11.48 -12.26 9.51
N PRO A 111 12.70 -11.84 9.08
CA PRO A 111 13.65 -11.19 9.98
C PRO A 111 13.15 -9.85 10.51
N SER A 112 13.70 -9.46 11.66
CA SER A 112 13.33 -8.24 12.35
C SER A 112 13.64 -6.99 11.52
N HIS A 113 12.70 -6.07 11.50
CA HIS A 113 12.81 -4.78 10.82
C HIS A 113 11.90 -3.75 11.48
N ARG A 114 11.99 -2.52 11.01
CA ARG A 114 11.07 -1.43 11.38
C ARG A 114 10.80 -0.52 10.19
N HIS A 115 9.71 0.19 10.23
CA HIS A 115 9.31 1.19 9.23
C HIS A 115 8.47 2.30 9.85
N ALA A 116 8.42 3.45 9.18
CA ALA A 116 7.69 4.63 9.66
C ALA A 116 6.16 4.41 9.71
N ALA A 117 5.62 3.63 8.77
CA ALA A 117 4.20 3.29 8.79
C ALA A 117 3.87 2.37 9.97
N SER A 118 2.75 2.59 10.65
CA SER A 118 2.18 1.57 11.54
C SER A 118 1.65 0.41 10.74
N ALA A 119 1.67 -0.79 11.30
CA ALA A 119 1.10 -1.99 10.69
C ALA A 119 -0.02 -2.58 11.54
N LEU A 120 -1.02 -3.11 10.84
CA LEU A 120 -2.11 -3.90 11.39
C LEU A 120 -2.00 -5.29 10.80
N ARG A 121 -2.20 -6.32 11.61
CA ARG A 121 -2.29 -7.71 11.14
C ARG A 121 -3.61 -8.30 11.59
N PHE A 122 -4.36 -8.79 10.63
CA PHE A 122 -5.51 -9.66 10.87
C PHE A 122 -5.09 -11.09 10.52
N ILE A 123 -5.20 -12.00 11.46
CA ILE A 123 -4.77 -13.39 11.28
C ILE A 123 -5.91 -14.17 10.64
N VAL A 124 -5.67 -14.64 9.41
CA VAL A 124 -6.67 -15.40 8.64
C VAL A 124 -6.52 -16.90 8.87
N GLU A 125 -5.27 -17.40 8.86
CA GLU A 125 -4.91 -18.78 9.13
C GLU A 125 -3.74 -18.85 10.11
N SER A 126 -3.84 -19.74 11.10
CA SER A 126 -2.77 -20.17 11.99
C SER A 126 -3.23 -21.42 12.73
N ASP A 127 -2.33 -22.33 13.02
CA ASP A 127 -2.55 -23.45 13.97
C ASP A 127 -2.24 -23.05 15.43
N GLY A 128 -1.99 -21.76 15.67
CA GLY A 128 -1.60 -21.22 16.98
C GLY A 128 -0.09 -21.22 17.24
N GLY A 129 0.71 -21.77 16.33
CA GLY A 129 2.18 -21.79 16.46
C GLY A 129 2.85 -20.52 15.96
N GLY A 130 2.23 -19.78 15.06
CA GLY A 130 2.78 -18.53 14.55
C GLY A 130 2.84 -17.43 15.61
N TYR A 131 3.83 -16.53 15.46
CA TYR A 131 3.98 -15.38 16.35
C TYR A 131 4.39 -14.12 15.60
N THR A 132 4.10 -12.98 16.20
CA THR A 132 4.79 -11.72 15.93
C THR A 132 5.50 -11.26 17.21
N ALA A 133 6.72 -10.72 17.07
CA ALA A 133 7.41 -10.06 18.17
C ALA A 133 7.51 -8.57 17.86
N VAL A 134 7.21 -7.71 18.83
CA VAL A 134 7.29 -6.25 18.74
C VAL A 134 8.17 -5.77 19.87
N ASP A 135 9.28 -5.10 19.56
CA ASP A 135 10.32 -4.69 20.52
C ASP A 135 10.75 -5.80 21.50
N GLY A 136 10.79 -7.04 21.00
CA GLY A 136 11.18 -8.23 21.76
C GLY A 136 10.03 -8.92 22.51
N GLU A 137 8.85 -8.31 22.60
CA GLU A 137 7.67 -8.95 23.18
C GLU A 137 6.96 -9.82 22.14
N ARG A 138 6.86 -11.12 22.42
CA ARG A 138 6.27 -12.10 21.53
C ARG A 138 4.79 -12.33 21.82
N THR A 139 3.97 -12.21 20.77
CA THR A 139 2.54 -12.52 20.79
C THR A 139 2.25 -13.66 19.80
N PHE A 140 1.58 -14.72 20.25
CA PHE A 140 1.12 -15.79 19.38
C PHE A 140 -0.09 -15.34 18.57
N MET A 141 -0.18 -15.87 17.35
CA MET A 141 -1.19 -15.49 16.36
C MET A 141 -2.25 -16.58 16.24
N HIS A 142 -3.50 -16.25 16.52
CA HIS A 142 -4.65 -17.14 16.31
C HIS A 142 -5.59 -16.56 15.27
N PRO A 143 -6.31 -17.40 14.51
CA PRO A 143 -7.30 -16.91 13.54
C PRO A 143 -8.30 -15.95 14.21
N GLY A 144 -8.49 -14.78 13.59
CA GLY A 144 -9.36 -13.73 14.11
C GLY A 144 -8.63 -12.67 14.97
N ASP A 145 -7.38 -12.89 15.34
CA ASP A 145 -6.60 -11.91 16.08
C ASP A 145 -6.32 -10.67 15.22
N PHE A 146 -6.29 -9.53 15.89
CA PHE A 146 -5.96 -8.24 15.30
C PHE A 146 -4.78 -7.63 16.07
N ILE A 147 -3.60 -7.65 15.47
CA ILE A 147 -2.35 -7.27 16.12
C ILE A 147 -1.83 -5.95 15.55
N LEU A 148 -1.49 -5.02 16.44
CA LEU A 148 -0.95 -3.72 16.09
C LEU A 148 0.58 -3.72 16.24
N THR A 149 1.26 -3.14 15.23
CA THR A 149 2.68 -2.80 15.30
C THR A 149 2.79 -1.29 15.17
N PRO A 150 3.13 -0.57 16.26
CA PRO A 150 3.28 0.88 16.22
C PRO A 150 4.37 1.32 15.23
N SER A 151 4.28 2.59 14.81
CA SER A 151 5.30 3.22 13.98
C SER A 151 6.69 3.10 14.60
N TRP A 152 7.66 2.74 13.77
CA TRP A 152 9.08 2.71 14.10
C TRP A 152 9.52 1.69 15.15
N THR A 153 8.66 0.75 15.58
CA THR A 153 9.02 -0.36 16.46
C THR A 153 9.65 -1.50 15.68
N PHE A 154 10.68 -2.15 16.25
CA PHE A 154 11.24 -3.37 15.67
C PHE A 154 10.22 -4.50 15.79
N HIS A 155 10.06 -5.26 14.72
CA HIS A 155 9.18 -6.42 14.73
C HIS A 155 9.65 -7.50 13.78
N ASP A 156 9.37 -8.73 14.17
CA ASP A 156 9.60 -9.94 13.38
C ASP A 156 8.41 -10.89 13.48
N HIS A 157 8.44 -11.92 12.65
CA HIS A 157 7.40 -12.94 12.62
C HIS A 157 8.03 -14.29 12.41
N GLY A 158 7.51 -15.30 13.08
CA GLY A 158 7.96 -16.66 12.89
C GLY A 158 6.81 -17.65 13.00
N ASN A 159 7.05 -18.83 12.48
CA ASN A 159 6.10 -19.93 12.50
C ASN A 159 6.76 -21.23 12.97
N PRO A 160 6.88 -21.46 14.27
CA PRO A 160 7.29 -22.76 14.81
C PRO A 160 6.19 -23.83 14.81
N GLY A 161 4.99 -23.52 14.31
CA GLY A 161 3.87 -24.43 14.18
C GLY A 161 4.00 -25.42 13.02
N ASN A 162 2.93 -26.19 12.77
CA ASN A 162 2.90 -27.21 11.73
C ASN A 162 2.08 -26.82 10.50
N GLY A 163 1.25 -25.80 10.60
CA GLY A 163 0.43 -25.26 9.53
C GLY A 163 0.92 -23.90 9.02
N PRO A 164 0.44 -23.42 7.88
CA PRO A 164 0.74 -22.09 7.39
C PRO A 164 0.17 -21.02 8.32
N VAL A 165 0.81 -19.86 8.34
CA VAL A 165 0.28 -18.63 8.96
C VAL A 165 0.06 -17.61 7.85
N VAL A 166 -1.15 -17.06 7.80
CA VAL A 166 -1.55 -16.04 6.84
C VAL A 166 -2.20 -14.87 7.57
#